data_0050f21d6d4f913a9298caf5155f5b73
#
_entry.id   0050f21d6d4f913a9298caf5155f5b73
#
_cell.length_a   1.000
_cell.length_b   1.000
_cell.length_c   1.000
_cell.angle_alpha   90.00
_cell.angle_beta   90.00
_cell.angle_gamma   90.00
#
_symmetry.space_group_name_H-M   'P 1'
#
loop_
_entity.id
_entity.type
_entity.pdbx_description
1 polymer ?
#
loop_
_entity_poly.entity_id
_entity_poly.type
_entity_poly.pdbx_seq_one_letter_code
_entity_poly.pdbx_strand_id
1 'polypeptide(L)'
;MAALDVEDDRLVGVALADGSMVACRALAVAPTFTAAGAVLADLGLKPTEMTREGHVIGTYIESDQTGATPVPGVWVAGNVANPMAQVVGAAESGVRAAAMINFDLIEAETDRAVAERRRALAP
;
A
#
# COMPACT_ATOMS: atom_id res chain seq x y z
N MET A 1 1.70 16.34 -20.07
CA MET A 1 2.96 17.04 -19.73
C MET A 1 4.10 16.22 -20.30
N ALA A 2 4.98 16.84 -21.07
CA ALA A 2 6.12 16.16 -21.69
C ALA A 2 7.43 16.46 -20.94
N ALA A 3 7.65 17.72 -20.53
CA ALA A 3 8.86 18.12 -19.82
C ALA A 3 8.61 19.34 -18.92
N LEU A 4 9.48 19.52 -17.94
CA LEU A 4 9.61 20.77 -17.18
C LEU A 4 10.66 21.64 -17.86
N ASP A 5 10.37 22.95 -17.96
CA ASP A 5 11.31 23.94 -18.43
C ASP A 5 11.90 24.68 -17.21
N VAL A 6 13.22 24.56 -17.05
CA VAL A 6 13.93 25.03 -15.85
C VAL A 6 15.11 25.90 -16.28
N GLU A 7 15.15 27.14 -15.78
CA GLU A 7 16.25 28.07 -15.94
C GLU A 7 16.77 28.50 -14.58
N ASP A 8 18.07 28.52 -14.40
CA ASP A 8 18.75 28.91 -13.13
C ASP A 8 18.13 28.25 -11.88
N ASP A 9 17.88 26.93 -11.98
CA ASP A 9 17.27 26.10 -10.92
C ASP A 9 15.84 26.55 -10.53
N ARG A 10 15.12 27.19 -11.43
CA ARG A 10 13.75 27.66 -11.24
C ARG A 10 12.85 27.16 -12.35
N LEU A 11 11.66 26.70 -11.98
CA LEU A 11 10.62 26.36 -12.95
C LEU A 11 10.17 27.62 -13.66
N VAL A 12 10.28 27.65 -15.00
CA VAL A 12 9.80 28.74 -15.84
C VAL A 12 8.64 28.34 -16.74
N GLY A 13 8.43 27.04 -16.94
CA GLY A 13 7.33 26.56 -17.75
C GLY A 13 7.19 25.04 -17.79
N VAL A 14 6.16 24.61 -18.50
CA VAL A 14 5.85 23.19 -18.75
C VAL A 14 5.62 23.01 -20.25
N ALA A 15 6.34 22.06 -20.85
CA ALA A 15 6.08 21.62 -22.22
C ALA A 15 4.94 20.58 -22.21
N LEU A 16 3.94 20.76 -23.07
CA LEU A 16 2.85 19.82 -23.28
C LEU A 16 3.21 18.83 -24.40
N ALA A 17 2.45 17.72 -24.47
CA ALA A 17 2.69 16.67 -25.46
C ALA A 17 2.46 17.12 -26.92
N ASP A 18 1.69 18.16 -27.12
CA ASP A 18 1.43 18.81 -28.44
C ASP A 18 2.53 19.80 -28.86
N GLY A 19 3.58 19.96 -28.05
CA GLY A 19 4.67 20.89 -28.30
C GLY A 19 4.43 22.33 -27.82
N SER A 20 3.26 22.62 -27.27
CA SER A 20 2.98 23.94 -26.69
C SER A 20 3.68 24.10 -25.32
N MET A 21 3.92 25.37 -24.93
CA MET A 21 4.55 25.74 -23.66
C MET A 21 3.57 26.54 -22.81
N VAL A 22 3.51 26.20 -21.55
CA VAL A 22 2.73 26.93 -20.52
C VAL A 22 3.72 27.52 -19.51
N ALA A 23 3.84 28.85 -19.47
CA ALA A 23 4.68 29.54 -18.50
C ALA A 23 4.07 29.40 -17.09
N CYS A 24 4.85 28.89 -16.14
CA CYS A 24 4.45 28.78 -14.75
C CYS A 24 5.68 28.74 -13.83
N ARG A 25 5.50 29.21 -12.60
CA ARG A 25 6.54 29.18 -11.55
C ARG A 25 6.30 28.10 -10.49
N ALA A 26 5.16 27.45 -10.53
CA ALA A 26 4.78 26.36 -9.67
C ALA A 26 3.86 25.42 -10.43
N LEU A 27 3.96 24.13 -10.14
CA LEU A 27 3.14 23.09 -10.74
C LEU A 27 2.58 22.20 -9.62
N ALA A 28 1.26 22.13 -9.52
CA ALA A 28 0.59 21.14 -8.69
C ALA A 28 0.24 19.92 -9.53
N VAL A 29 0.69 18.76 -9.13
CA VAL A 29 0.40 17.49 -9.81
C VAL A 29 -0.40 16.57 -8.90
N ALA A 30 -1.33 15.82 -9.50
CA ALA A 30 -2.05 14.73 -8.85
C ALA A 30 -1.54 13.41 -9.44
N PRO A 31 -0.52 12.79 -8.82
CA PRO A 31 0.00 11.53 -9.31
C PRO A 31 -0.97 10.38 -9.06
N THR A 32 -0.93 9.36 -9.90
CA THR A 32 -1.58 8.09 -9.62
C THR A 32 -0.72 7.31 -8.65
N PHE A 33 -1.30 6.87 -7.54
CA PHE A 33 -0.60 6.07 -6.52
C PHE A 33 -0.73 4.60 -6.88
N THR A 34 0.38 3.92 -7.17
CA THR A 34 0.37 2.49 -7.47
C THR A 34 0.93 1.68 -6.32
N ALA A 35 0.19 0.68 -5.88
CA ALA A 35 0.71 -0.28 -4.91
C ALA A 35 1.92 -1.01 -5.51
N ALA A 36 3.00 -1.16 -4.72
CA ALA A 36 4.20 -1.90 -5.11
C ALA A 36 3.88 -3.42 -5.14
N GLY A 37 3.08 -3.83 -6.12
CA GLY A 37 2.49 -5.16 -6.20
C GLY A 37 3.44 -6.27 -6.63
N ALA A 38 4.62 -5.97 -7.17
CA ALA A 38 5.52 -7.00 -7.69
C ALA A 38 5.93 -8.02 -6.62
N VAL A 39 6.23 -7.57 -5.40
CA VAL A 39 6.58 -8.45 -4.26
C VAL A 39 5.39 -9.27 -3.78
N LEU A 40 4.17 -8.80 -3.99
CA LEU A 40 2.94 -9.41 -3.51
C LEU A 40 2.31 -10.37 -4.54
N ALA A 41 2.71 -10.26 -5.81
CA ALA A 41 2.20 -11.10 -6.90
C ALA A 41 2.48 -12.59 -6.65
N ASP A 42 3.68 -12.91 -6.16
CA ASP A 42 4.09 -14.29 -5.85
C ASP A 42 3.29 -14.89 -4.68
N LEU A 43 2.68 -14.04 -3.84
CA LEU A 43 1.76 -14.43 -2.77
C LEU A 43 0.31 -14.55 -3.26
N GLY A 44 0.04 -14.34 -4.55
CA GLY A 44 -1.30 -14.39 -5.12
C GLY A 44 -2.14 -13.12 -4.89
N LEU A 45 -1.56 -12.06 -4.33
CA LEU A 45 -2.21 -10.77 -4.12
C LEU A 45 -2.08 -9.90 -5.37
N LYS A 46 -3.21 -9.37 -5.83
CA LYS A 46 -3.26 -8.47 -6.99
C LYS A 46 -3.73 -7.09 -6.55
N PRO A 47 -3.12 -6.02 -7.09
CA PRO A 47 -3.61 -4.68 -6.85
C PRO A 47 -5.02 -4.50 -7.42
N THR A 48 -5.88 -3.87 -6.63
CA THR A 48 -7.23 -3.44 -7.02
C THR A 48 -7.21 -1.97 -7.39
N GLU A 49 -7.90 -1.58 -8.45
CA GLU A 49 -7.99 -0.19 -8.88
C GLU A 49 -8.88 0.64 -7.95
N MET A 50 -8.38 1.78 -7.53
CA MET A 50 -9.16 2.82 -6.86
C MET A 50 -9.60 3.85 -7.88
N THR A 51 -10.91 3.98 -8.06
CA THR A 51 -11.48 4.93 -9.02
C THR A 51 -12.22 6.07 -8.32
N ARG A 52 -12.15 7.26 -8.89
CA ARG A 52 -12.91 8.42 -8.48
C ARG A 52 -13.45 9.13 -9.72
N GLU A 53 -14.76 9.36 -9.76
CA GLU A 53 -15.44 10.01 -10.90
C GLU A 53 -15.11 9.36 -12.26
N GLY A 54 -14.98 8.02 -12.28
CA GLY A 54 -14.66 7.26 -13.50
C GLY A 54 -13.18 7.23 -13.90
N HIS A 55 -12.29 7.85 -13.12
CA HIS A 55 -10.85 7.86 -13.36
C HIS A 55 -10.11 7.01 -12.32
N VAL A 56 -9.14 6.21 -12.76
CA VAL A 56 -8.24 5.48 -11.86
C VAL A 56 -7.29 6.49 -11.22
N ILE A 57 -7.38 6.60 -9.89
CA ILE A 57 -6.54 7.51 -9.09
C ILE A 57 -5.44 6.77 -8.34
N GLY A 58 -5.50 5.44 -8.30
CA GLY A 58 -4.48 4.62 -7.66
C GLY A 58 -4.83 3.14 -7.70
N THR A 59 -3.93 2.34 -7.13
CA THR A 59 -4.16 0.93 -6.85
C THR A 59 -3.81 0.61 -5.40
N TYR A 60 -4.49 -0.36 -4.81
CA TYR A 60 -4.27 -0.82 -3.44
C TYR A 60 -4.39 -2.35 -3.35
N ILE A 61 -3.92 -2.92 -2.26
CA ILE A 61 -4.16 -4.33 -1.92
C ILE A 61 -5.34 -4.41 -0.98
N GLU A 62 -6.33 -5.22 -1.34
CA GLU A 62 -7.49 -5.46 -0.50
C GLU A 62 -7.10 -6.07 0.84
N SER A 63 -7.66 -5.52 1.90
CA SER A 63 -7.48 -5.98 3.28
C SER A 63 -8.67 -5.55 4.12
N ASP A 64 -8.85 -6.20 5.23
CA ASP A 64 -9.82 -5.79 6.23
C ASP A 64 -9.32 -4.58 7.06
N GLN A 65 -10.11 -4.18 8.06
CA GLN A 65 -9.77 -3.06 8.94
C GLN A 65 -8.52 -3.31 9.80
N THR A 66 -8.11 -4.56 9.97
CA THR A 66 -6.89 -4.95 10.70
C THR A 66 -5.65 -4.99 9.81
N GLY A 67 -5.83 -4.89 8.52
CA GLY A 67 -4.80 -5.04 7.51
C GLY A 67 -4.62 -6.47 7.01
N ALA A 68 -5.43 -7.44 7.50
CA ALA A 68 -5.37 -8.82 7.03
C ALA A 68 -5.84 -8.92 5.57
N THR A 69 -5.05 -9.58 4.73
CA THR A 69 -5.39 -9.84 3.33
C THR A 69 -6.16 -11.15 3.20
N PRO A 70 -6.76 -11.45 2.03
CA PRO A 70 -7.34 -12.76 1.76
C PRO A 70 -6.35 -13.93 1.83
N VAL A 71 -5.04 -13.66 1.81
CA VAL A 71 -3.99 -14.67 1.95
C VAL A 71 -3.63 -14.83 3.43
N PRO A 72 -3.86 -16.01 4.04
CA PRO A 72 -3.53 -16.24 5.43
C PRO A 72 -2.05 -15.95 5.75
N GLY A 73 -1.79 -15.30 6.87
CA GLY A 73 -0.43 -14.95 7.30
C GLY A 73 0.15 -13.72 6.59
N VAL A 74 -0.65 -13.00 5.80
CA VAL A 74 -0.21 -11.79 5.10
C VAL A 74 -1.05 -10.58 5.48
N TRP A 75 -0.40 -9.54 5.97
CA TRP A 75 -1.01 -8.25 6.31
C TRP A 75 -0.39 -7.14 5.48
N VAL A 76 -1.17 -6.11 5.22
CA VAL A 76 -0.74 -4.88 4.55
C VAL A 76 -1.11 -3.67 5.40
N ALA A 77 -0.29 -2.62 5.35
CA ALA A 77 -0.53 -1.39 6.09
C ALA A 77 -0.02 -0.17 5.32
N GLY A 78 -0.52 1.02 5.66
CA GLY A 78 -0.13 2.27 5.02
C GLY A 78 -0.68 2.44 3.61
N ASN A 79 0.08 3.11 2.75
CA ASN A 79 -0.41 3.49 1.41
C ASN A 79 -0.63 2.29 0.46
N VAL A 80 -0.05 1.14 0.73
CA VAL A 80 -0.32 -0.08 -0.04
C VAL A 80 -1.74 -0.61 0.18
N ALA A 81 -2.30 -0.39 1.39
CA ALA A 81 -3.69 -0.73 1.73
C ALA A 81 -4.66 0.43 1.47
N ASN A 82 -4.20 1.67 1.67
CA ASN A 82 -5.00 2.89 1.47
C ASN A 82 -4.14 3.98 0.82
N PRO A 83 -4.19 4.16 -0.51
CA PRO A 83 -3.39 5.15 -1.24
C PRO A 83 -3.58 6.59 -0.74
N MET A 84 -4.72 6.89 -0.12
CA MET A 84 -5.04 8.22 0.40
C MET A 84 -4.66 8.43 1.87
N ALA A 85 -4.04 7.43 2.51
CA ALA A 85 -3.64 7.55 3.90
C ALA A 85 -2.59 8.64 4.08
N GLN A 86 -2.84 9.51 5.06
CA GLN A 86 -1.84 10.47 5.52
C GLN A 86 -0.82 9.77 6.44
N VAL A 87 0.31 10.43 6.70
CA VAL A 87 1.41 9.85 7.49
C VAL A 87 0.95 9.24 8.82
N VAL A 88 0.09 9.97 9.57
CA VAL A 88 -0.44 9.49 10.85
C VAL A 88 -1.32 8.25 10.67
N GLY A 89 -2.20 8.24 9.67
CA GLY A 89 -3.06 7.10 9.37
C GLY A 89 -2.26 5.88 8.88
N ALA A 90 -1.22 6.10 8.09
CA ALA A 90 -0.32 5.04 7.65
C ALA A 90 0.45 4.43 8.84
N ALA A 91 0.95 5.25 9.76
CA ALA A 91 1.62 4.80 10.98
C ALA A 91 0.67 4.00 11.89
N GLU A 92 -0.55 4.52 12.10
CA GLU A 92 -1.57 3.85 12.92
C GLU A 92 -1.93 2.47 12.34
N SER A 93 -2.13 2.37 11.02
CA SER A 93 -2.42 1.09 10.37
C SER A 93 -1.28 0.10 10.52
N GLY A 94 -0.02 0.56 10.52
CA GLY A 94 1.15 -0.27 10.78
C GLY A 94 1.16 -0.86 12.19
N VAL A 95 0.85 -0.03 13.20
CA VAL A 95 0.74 -0.50 14.60
C VAL A 95 -0.37 -1.54 14.74
N ARG A 96 -1.51 -1.29 14.12
CA ARG A 96 -2.65 -2.22 14.16
C ARG A 96 -2.30 -3.56 13.51
N ALA A 97 -1.73 -3.55 12.31
CA ALA A 97 -1.29 -4.75 11.62
C ALA A 97 -0.26 -5.54 12.46
N ALA A 98 0.73 -4.86 13.05
CA ALA A 98 1.71 -5.48 13.93
C ALA A 98 1.09 -6.17 15.15
N ALA A 99 0.08 -5.54 15.78
CA ALA A 99 -0.64 -6.12 16.89
C ALA A 99 -1.39 -7.41 16.49
N MET A 100 -2.02 -7.40 15.30
CA MET A 100 -2.73 -8.57 14.79
C MET A 100 -1.78 -9.70 14.38
N ILE A 101 -0.65 -9.39 13.77
CA ILE A 101 0.40 -10.38 13.49
C ILE A 101 0.91 -11.01 14.77
N ASN A 102 1.18 -10.21 15.82
CA ASN A 102 1.61 -10.74 17.10
C ASN A 102 0.55 -11.67 17.74
N PHE A 103 -0.73 -11.30 17.63
CA PHE A 103 -1.83 -12.15 18.11
C PHE A 103 -1.88 -13.49 17.36
N ASP A 104 -1.81 -13.48 16.04
CA ASP A 104 -1.79 -14.67 15.18
C ASP A 104 -0.61 -15.61 15.52
N LEU A 105 0.57 -15.04 15.73
CA LEU A 105 1.76 -15.80 16.14
C LEU A 105 1.58 -16.46 17.51
N ILE A 106 1.01 -15.76 18.47
CA ILE A 106 0.73 -16.31 19.84
C ILE A 106 -0.27 -17.46 19.76
N GLU A 107 -1.34 -17.32 18.95
CA GLU A 107 -2.31 -18.40 18.75
C GLU A 107 -1.62 -19.63 18.14
N ALA A 108 -0.86 -19.45 17.07
CA ALA A 108 -0.15 -20.55 16.39
C ALA A 108 0.86 -21.25 17.31
N GLU A 109 1.60 -20.52 18.14
CA GLU A 109 2.52 -21.08 19.13
C GLU A 109 1.78 -21.85 20.22
N THR A 110 0.66 -21.31 20.71
CA THR A 110 -0.17 -21.95 21.73
C THR A 110 -0.76 -23.26 21.22
N ASP A 111 -1.32 -23.25 20.02
CA ASP A 111 -1.88 -24.45 19.40
C ASP A 111 -0.82 -25.53 19.18
N ARG A 112 0.38 -25.14 18.75
CA ARG A 112 1.52 -26.06 18.63
C ARG A 112 1.90 -26.67 19.95
N ALA A 113 2.06 -25.87 20.99
CA ALA A 113 2.42 -26.35 22.34
C ALA A 113 1.35 -27.31 22.92
N VAL A 114 0.07 -26.97 22.71
CA VAL A 114 -1.05 -27.84 23.11
C VAL A 114 -1.02 -29.16 22.34
N ALA A 115 -0.80 -29.13 21.04
CA ALA A 115 -0.74 -30.32 20.21
C ALA A 115 0.46 -31.23 20.59
N GLU A 116 1.61 -30.63 20.87
CA GLU A 116 2.79 -31.38 21.38
C GLU A 116 2.53 -32.01 22.71
N ARG A 117 1.91 -31.30 23.67
CA ARG A 117 1.57 -31.83 24.97
C ARG A 117 0.58 -33.00 24.88
N ARG A 118 -0.44 -32.85 24.01
CA ARG A 118 -1.41 -33.96 23.78
C ARG A 118 -0.75 -35.19 23.21
N ARG A 119 0.19 -35.06 22.27
CA ARG A 119 0.96 -36.17 21.71
C ARG A 119 1.84 -36.84 22.75
N ALA A 120 2.48 -36.08 23.62
CA ALA A 120 3.31 -36.61 24.70
C ALA A 120 2.53 -37.35 25.81
N LEU A 121 1.21 -37.12 25.94
CA LEU A 121 0.32 -37.76 26.90
C LEU A 121 -0.48 -38.92 26.31
N ALA A 122 -0.41 -39.12 25.00
CA ALA A 122 -1.05 -40.25 24.32
C ALA A 122 -0.31 -41.55 24.72
N PRO A 123 -1.02 -42.63 25.08
CA PRO A 123 -0.45 -43.91 25.49
C PRO A 123 0.29 -44.59 24.34
#